data_dfaa8612d6219203a5495738885bdd13
#
_entry.id   dfaa8612d6219203a5495738885bdd13
#
_cell.length_a   1.000
_cell.length_b   1.000
_cell.length_c   1.000
_cell.angle_alpha   90.00
_cell.angle_beta   90.00
_cell.angle_gamma   90.00
#
_symmetry.space_group_name_H-M   'P 1'
#
loop_
_entity.id
_entity.type
_entity.pdbx_description
1 polymer ?
#
loop_
_entity_poly.entity_id
_entity_poly.type
_entity_poly.pdbx_seq_one_letter_code
_entity_poly.pdbx_strand_id
1 'polypeptide(L)'
;MWSVFRVTGALDTVSAQASSGRAGLASEVDELCQHAAGKGVVTRGCYDVQGLRADADYMFWWTAESPDDLQEMYARFRRTGLGRASEPVWSVMALHRPAEFNKSHVPAFLAGEEPGDYVCVYPFVRSLDWYLLDDAERRQLLAEHGKMARDYPDVRANTVACFALNDYEWMLAFEAGELHRIVDLMRHLRGARARLHTREETPFYTGRRKPVSELLAALP
;
A
#
# COMPACT_ATOMS: atom_id res chain seq x y z
N MET A 1 3.13 -1.57 -6.06
CA MET A 1 4.16 -0.70 -5.41
C MET A 1 3.48 0.30 -4.51
N TRP A 2 3.93 0.43 -3.29
CA TRP A 2 3.52 1.49 -2.35
C TRP A 2 4.70 2.40 -2.09
N SER A 3 4.47 3.70 -2.15
CA SER A 3 5.52 4.71 -1.92
C SER A 3 4.99 5.78 -0.98
N VAL A 4 5.69 5.95 0.12
CA VAL A 4 5.34 6.84 1.24
C VAL A 4 6.30 8.02 1.24
N PHE A 5 5.75 9.21 1.43
CA PHE A 5 6.49 10.46 1.36
C PHE A 5 6.17 11.38 2.55
N ARG A 6 7.15 12.22 2.86
CA ARG A 6 7.01 13.37 3.74
C ARG A 6 7.29 14.64 2.94
N VAL A 7 6.44 15.66 3.08
CA VAL A 7 6.72 16.97 2.47
C VAL A 7 7.83 17.69 3.24
N THR A 8 8.53 18.55 2.53
CA THR A 8 9.58 19.41 3.09
C THR A 8 9.14 20.86 3.05
N GLY A 9 9.86 21.75 3.72
CA GLY A 9 9.64 23.19 3.63
C GLY A 9 9.76 23.77 2.20
N ALA A 10 10.20 22.95 1.23
CA ALA A 10 10.22 23.35 -0.17
C ALA A 10 8.81 23.42 -0.81
N LEU A 11 7.78 22.82 -0.17
CA LEU A 11 6.42 22.78 -0.73
C LEU A 11 5.86 24.18 -0.98
N ASP A 12 6.03 25.11 -0.03
CA ASP A 12 5.55 26.48 -0.19
C ASP A 12 6.26 27.20 -1.34
N THR A 13 7.57 27.02 -1.47
CA THR A 13 8.37 27.62 -2.54
C THR A 13 7.94 27.08 -3.90
N VAL A 14 7.81 25.76 -4.04
CA VAL A 14 7.41 25.11 -5.29
C VAL A 14 5.97 25.48 -5.63
N SER A 15 5.08 25.56 -4.64
CA SER A 15 3.68 25.99 -4.82
C SER A 15 3.61 27.43 -5.33
N ALA A 16 4.40 28.34 -4.76
CA ALA A 16 4.42 29.74 -5.21
C ALA A 16 4.96 29.92 -6.64
N GLN A 17 5.78 29.00 -7.11
CA GLN A 17 6.30 28.99 -8.49
C GLN A 17 5.34 28.34 -9.49
N ALA A 18 4.40 27.53 -9.05
CA ALA A 18 3.40 26.91 -9.91
C ALA A 18 2.33 27.93 -10.32
N SER A 19 1.85 27.84 -11.56
CA SER A 19 0.89 28.79 -12.15
C SER A 19 -0.42 28.93 -11.38
N SER A 20 -0.79 27.93 -10.57
CA SER A 20 -2.01 27.89 -9.78
C SER A 20 -1.75 27.39 -8.36
N GLY A 21 -0.54 27.60 -7.82
CA GLY A 21 -0.18 27.17 -6.47
C GLY A 21 -0.32 25.65 -6.27
N ARG A 22 -0.84 25.23 -5.14
CA ARG A 22 -1.05 23.81 -4.80
C ARG A 22 -2.00 23.11 -5.80
N ALA A 23 -2.96 23.82 -6.38
CA ALA A 23 -3.84 23.26 -7.39
C ALA A 23 -3.09 22.92 -8.69
N GLY A 24 -2.11 23.74 -9.09
CA GLY A 24 -1.23 23.45 -10.22
C GLY A 24 -0.36 22.20 -10.00
N LEU A 25 0.15 22.02 -8.76
CA LEU A 25 0.89 20.81 -8.41
C LEU A 25 -0.02 19.56 -8.43
N ALA A 26 -1.28 19.70 -8.00
CA ALA A 26 -2.23 18.59 -8.09
C ALA A 26 -2.51 18.21 -9.53
N SER A 27 -2.76 19.19 -10.41
CA SER A 27 -2.98 18.96 -11.85
C SER A 27 -1.79 18.26 -12.49
N GLU A 28 -0.55 18.67 -12.17
CA GLU A 28 0.67 18.02 -12.68
C GLU A 28 0.72 16.52 -12.30
N VAL A 29 0.36 16.17 -11.06
CA VAL A 29 0.32 14.79 -10.61
C VAL A 29 -0.83 14.01 -11.26
N ASP A 30 -2.02 14.61 -11.39
CA ASP A 30 -3.17 13.98 -12.03
C ASP A 30 -2.89 13.72 -13.53
N GLU A 31 -2.26 14.66 -14.24
CA GLU A 31 -1.83 14.48 -15.63
C GLU A 31 -0.79 13.36 -15.78
N LEU A 32 0.16 13.27 -14.83
CA LEU A 32 1.11 12.17 -14.78
C LEU A 32 0.39 10.82 -14.61
N CYS A 33 -0.56 10.74 -13.67
CA CYS A 33 -1.34 9.51 -13.40
C CYS A 33 -2.18 9.12 -14.64
N GLN A 34 -2.83 10.09 -15.30
CA GLN A 34 -3.60 9.84 -16.52
C GLN A 34 -2.72 9.35 -17.67
N HIS A 35 -1.57 9.98 -17.88
CA HIS A 35 -0.61 9.55 -18.90
C HIS A 35 -0.10 8.13 -18.62
N ALA A 36 0.22 7.82 -17.36
CA ALA A 36 0.69 6.51 -16.93
C ALA A 36 -0.40 5.42 -17.09
N ALA A 37 -1.68 5.77 -16.85
CA ALA A 37 -2.81 4.87 -17.07
C ALA A 37 -2.92 4.45 -18.54
N GLY A 38 -2.65 5.35 -19.48
CA GLY A 38 -2.57 5.03 -20.91
C GLY A 38 -1.46 4.04 -21.29
N LYS A 39 -0.52 3.79 -20.36
CA LYS A 39 0.59 2.82 -20.49
C LYS A 39 0.43 1.59 -19.57
N GLY A 40 -0.74 1.43 -18.95
CA GLY A 40 -1.02 0.29 -18.08
C GLY A 40 -0.60 0.45 -16.62
N VAL A 41 -0.15 1.64 -16.20
CA VAL A 41 0.11 1.91 -14.78
C VAL A 41 -1.13 2.50 -14.12
N VAL A 42 -1.74 1.78 -13.20
CA VAL A 42 -2.93 2.23 -12.49
C VAL A 42 -2.55 2.81 -11.13
N THR A 43 -3.01 4.02 -10.84
CA THR A 43 -2.98 4.60 -9.50
C THR A 43 -4.22 4.09 -8.75
N ARG A 44 -4.06 3.07 -7.89
CA ARG A 44 -5.16 2.55 -7.08
C ARG A 44 -5.64 3.56 -6.05
N GLY A 45 -4.73 4.38 -5.53
CA GLY A 45 -5.09 5.47 -4.64
C GLY A 45 -3.93 6.35 -4.23
N CYS A 46 -4.30 7.55 -3.79
CA CYS A 46 -3.49 8.46 -3.02
C CYS A 46 -4.10 8.54 -1.62
N TYR A 47 -3.28 8.41 -0.58
CA TYR A 47 -3.73 8.25 0.80
C TYR A 47 -3.06 9.29 1.70
N ASP A 48 -3.87 9.98 2.48
CA ASP A 48 -3.44 10.87 3.55
C ASP A 48 -3.09 10.04 4.79
N VAL A 49 -1.83 10.09 5.23
CA VAL A 49 -1.33 9.36 6.40
C VAL A 49 -1.01 10.28 7.58
N GLN A 50 -1.22 11.59 7.42
CA GLN A 50 -1.01 12.57 8.47
C GLN A 50 -1.80 12.24 9.73
N GLY A 51 -1.20 12.46 10.89
CA GLY A 51 -1.82 12.15 12.18
C GLY A 51 -1.88 10.66 12.54
N LEU A 52 -1.74 9.76 11.55
CA LEU A 52 -1.59 8.31 11.75
C LEU A 52 -0.11 7.90 11.82
N ARG A 53 0.77 8.69 11.18
CA ARG A 53 2.23 8.59 11.28
C ARG A 53 2.82 9.96 11.56
N ALA A 54 3.89 10.00 12.36
CA ALA A 54 4.63 11.23 12.65
C ALA A 54 5.72 11.55 11.61
N ASP A 55 6.13 10.55 10.85
CA ASP A 55 7.26 10.59 9.94
C ASP A 55 6.87 10.64 8.46
N ALA A 56 5.56 10.66 8.15
CA ALA A 56 5.07 10.62 6.79
C ALA A 56 3.75 11.40 6.65
N ASP A 57 3.51 11.94 5.46
CA ASP A 57 2.33 12.75 5.16
C ASP A 57 1.38 12.06 4.19
N TYR A 58 1.90 11.38 3.15
CA TYR A 58 1.06 10.72 2.16
C TYR A 58 1.70 9.49 1.55
N MET A 59 0.87 8.67 0.91
CA MET A 59 1.26 7.43 0.23
C MET A 59 0.54 7.30 -1.10
N PHE A 60 1.26 6.84 -2.13
CA PHE A 60 0.68 6.35 -3.37
C PHE A 60 0.72 4.83 -3.43
N TRP A 61 -0.32 4.24 -4.03
CA TRP A 61 -0.35 2.85 -4.43
C TRP A 61 -0.51 2.75 -5.94
N TRP A 62 0.54 2.28 -6.62
CA TRP A 62 0.56 2.02 -8.05
C TRP A 62 0.60 0.54 -8.35
N THR A 63 -0.08 0.12 -9.44
CA THR A 63 -0.05 -1.24 -9.97
C THR A 63 0.24 -1.20 -11.47
N ALA A 64 0.98 -2.19 -11.96
CA ALA A 64 1.28 -2.39 -13.37
C ALA A 64 1.64 -3.86 -13.62
N GLU A 65 1.68 -4.28 -14.88
CA GLU A 65 2.15 -5.62 -15.27
C GLU A 65 3.68 -5.73 -15.20
N SER A 66 4.38 -4.63 -15.47
CA SER A 66 5.85 -4.56 -15.50
C SER A 66 6.42 -3.81 -14.29
N PRO A 67 7.48 -4.32 -13.64
CA PRO A 67 8.20 -3.57 -12.62
C PRO A 67 8.90 -2.33 -13.18
N ASP A 68 9.34 -2.36 -14.45
CA ASP A 68 10.00 -1.23 -15.10
C ASP A 68 9.06 -0.03 -15.23
N ASP A 69 7.77 -0.27 -15.52
CA ASP A 69 6.74 0.77 -15.59
C ASP A 69 6.51 1.41 -14.22
N LEU A 70 6.55 0.61 -13.14
CA LEU A 70 6.44 1.12 -11.77
C LEU A 70 7.67 1.96 -11.39
N GLN A 71 8.87 1.55 -11.78
CA GLN A 71 10.09 2.32 -11.55
C GLN A 71 10.07 3.63 -12.33
N GLU A 72 9.60 3.60 -13.59
CA GLU A 72 9.44 4.82 -14.40
C GLU A 72 8.40 5.75 -13.78
N MET A 73 7.24 5.23 -13.33
CA MET A 73 6.22 6.02 -12.65
C MET A 73 6.78 6.71 -11.41
N TYR A 74 7.51 5.97 -10.57
CA TYR A 74 8.18 6.54 -9.40
C TYR A 74 9.17 7.65 -9.79
N ALA A 75 10.04 7.39 -10.77
CA ALA A 75 11.04 8.36 -11.22
C ALA A 75 10.39 9.62 -11.82
N ARG A 76 9.29 9.49 -12.56
CA ARG A 76 8.51 10.61 -13.09
C ARG A 76 7.84 11.41 -11.98
N PHE A 77 7.20 10.71 -11.03
CA PHE A 77 6.61 11.37 -9.86
C PHE A 77 7.65 12.20 -9.09
N ARG A 78 8.86 11.66 -8.86
CA ARG A 78 9.95 12.38 -8.21
C ARG A 78 10.40 13.65 -8.94
N ARG A 79 10.06 13.83 -10.22
CA ARG A 79 10.35 15.02 -11.02
C ARG A 79 9.23 16.05 -11.02
N THR A 80 8.03 15.71 -10.57
CA THR A 80 6.92 16.67 -10.39
C THR A 80 7.26 17.70 -9.30
N GLY A 81 6.53 18.79 -9.26
CA GLY A 81 6.67 19.81 -8.20
C GLY A 81 6.46 19.19 -6.82
N LEU A 82 5.39 18.41 -6.61
CA LEU A 82 5.14 17.70 -5.36
C LEU A 82 6.26 16.72 -5.04
N GLY A 83 6.71 15.94 -6.02
CA GLY A 83 7.78 14.96 -5.83
C GLY A 83 9.13 15.60 -5.44
N ARG A 84 9.46 16.79 -5.99
CA ARG A 84 10.65 17.56 -5.59
C ARG A 84 10.53 18.20 -4.21
N ALA A 85 9.32 18.55 -3.80
CA ALA A 85 9.02 19.09 -2.49
C ALA A 85 8.83 18.01 -1.40
N SER A 86 9.11 16.75 -1.71
CA SER A 86 8.91 15.62 -0.79
C SER A 86 10.16 14.75 -0.69
N GLU A 87 10.34 14.15 0.47
CA GLU A 87 11.33 13.10 0.72
C GLU A 87 10.65 11.73 0.75
N PRO A 88 11.24 10.70 0.10
CA PRO A 88 10.75 9.34 0.26
C PRO A 88 11.04 8.84 1.67
N VAL A 89 10.02 8.33 2.34
CA VAL A 89 10.13 7.71 3.68
C VAL A 89 10.27 6.20 3.54
N TRP A 90 9.47 5.61 2.65
CA TRP A 90 9.45 4.17 2.43
C TRP A 90 8.87 3.87 1.04
N SER A 91 9.44 2.89 0.37
CA SER A 91 8.95 2.45 -0.93
C SER A 91 9.19 0.97 -1.11
N VAL A 92 8.15 0.22 -1.44
CA VAL A 92 8.24 -1.22 -1.65
C VAL A 92 7.50 -1.63 -2.90
N MET A 93 8.11 -2.53 -3.63
CA MET A 93 7.53 -3.24 -4.75
C MET A 93 7.25 -4.67 -4.35
N ALA A 94 6.14 -5.23 -4.84
CA ALA A 94 5.78 -6.62 -4.62
C ALA A 94 5.13 -7.19 -5.88
N LEU A 95 5.18 -8.52 -6.02
CA LEU A 95 4.64 -9.25 -7.16
C LEU A 95 3.51 -10.16 -6.71
N HIS A 96 2.42 -10.21 -7.48
CA HIS A 96 1.43 -11.24 -7.25
C HIS A 96 1.99 -12.62 -7.61
N ARG A 97 1.81 -13.56 -6.70
CA ARG A 97 1.98 -15.00 -6.92
C ARG A 97 0.77 -15.73 -6.38
N PRO A 98 0.30 -16.78 -7.03
CA PRO A 98 -0.82 -17.59 -6.50
C PRO A 98 -0.52 -18.07 -5.09
N ALA A 99 -1.52 -18.02 -4.21
CA ALA A 99 -1.37 -18.50 -2.84
C ALA A 99 -1.09 -20.01 -2.83
N GLU A 100 -0.23 -20.45 -1.92
CA GLU A 100 0.29 -21.82 -1.85
C GLU A 100 -0.84 -22.87 -1.75
N PHE A 101 -1.83 -22.63 -0.88
CA PHE A 101 -2.90 -23.60 -0.60
C PHE A 101 -4.29 -23.16 -1.08
N ASN A 102 -4.42 -21.97 -1.66
CA ASN A 102 -5.68 -21.45 -2.20
C ASN A 102 -5.43 -20.66 -3.48
N LYS A 103 -5.20 -21.35 -4.58
CA LYS A 103 -4.89 -20.74 -5.88
C LYS A 103 -6.03 -19.86 -6.44
N SER A 104 -7.26 -20.03 -5.95
CA SER A 104 -8.40 -19.21 -6.35
C SER A 104 -8.47 -17.86 -5.61
N HIS A 105 -7.65 -17.68 -4.56
CA HIS A 105 -7.60 -16.42 -3.85
C HIS A 105 -6.82 -15.39 -4.67
N VAL A 106 -7.55 -14.39 -5.17
CA VAL A 106 -7.00 -13.29 -5.96
C VAL A 106 -7.07 -12.02 -5.10
N PRO A 107 -5.99 -11.23 -4.99
CA PRO A 107 -6.04 -9.93 -4.31
C PRO A 107 -7.11 -9.02 -4.91
N ALA A 108 -7.78 -8.22 -4.07
CA ALA A 108 -8.88 -7.35 -4.47
C ALA A 108 -8.52 -6.41 -5.64
N PHE A 109 -7.29 -5.89 -5.66
CA PHE A 109 -6.84 -5.01 -6.75
C PHE A 109 -6.74 -5.72 -8.11
N LEU A 110 -6.46 -7.03 -8.14
CA LEU A 110 -6.44 -7.84 -9.37
C LEU A 110 -7.83 -8.36 -9.74
N ALA A 111 -8.70 -8.53 -8.76
CA ALA A 111 -10.10 -8.90 -9.00
C ALA A 111 -10.94 -7.75 -9.57
N GLY A 112 -10.36 -6.57 -9.76
CA GLY A 112 -11.08 -5.40 -10.26
C GLY A 112 -12.02 -4.76 -9.23
N GLU A 113 -11.88 -5.10 -7.95
CA GLU A 113 -12.66 -4.49 -6.90
C GLU A 113 -12.27 -3.03 -6.68
N GLU A 114 -13.28 -2.16 -6.47
CA GLU A 114 -13.05 -0.74 -6.19
C GLU A 114 -12.22 -0.55 -4.90
N PRO A 115 -11.30 0.42 -4.88
CA PRO A 115 -10.51 0.69 -3.67
C PRO A 115 -11.37 1.16 -2.51
N GLY A 116 -11.03 0.75 -1.28
CA GLY A 116 -11.67 1.23 -0.06
C GLY A 116 -11.30 2.68 0.28
N ASP A 117 -12.07 3.30 1.20
CA ASP A 117 -11.79 4.66 1.68
C ASP A 117 -10.56 4.71 2.58
N TYR A 118 -10.23 3.62 3.23
CA TYR A 118 -9.04 3.46 4.06
C TYR A 118 -8.20 2.29 3.58
N VAL A 119 -6.88 2.43 3.73
CA VAL A 119 -5.92 1.35 3.53
C VAL A 119 -4.98 1.26 4.72
N CYS A 120 -4.61 0.03 5.09
CA CYS A 120 -3.50 -0.24 6.00
C CYS A 120 -2.49 -1.11 5.28
N VAL A 121 -1.30 -0.59 5.03
CA VAL A 121 -0.20 -1.29 4.35
C VAL A 121 0.89 -1.62 5.34
N TYR A 122 1.34 -2.87 5.32
CA TYR A 122 2.46 -3.31 6.15
C TYR A 122 3.14 -4.55 5.57
N PRO A 123 4.44 -4.74 5.82
CA PRO A 123 5.13 -5.96 5.47
C PRO A 123 4.92 -7.04 6.52
N PHE A 124 5.18 -8.30 6.19
CA PHE A 124 5.50 -9.29 7.18
C PHE A 124 6.59 -10.26 6.71
N VAL A 125 7.32 -10.79 7.70
CA VAL A 125 8.37 -11.80 7.52
C VAL A 125 8.02 -12.99 8.37
N ARG A 126 8.08 -14.19 7.80
CA ARG A 126 7.83 -15.44 8.53
C ARG A 126 8.98 -15.77 9.49
N SER A 127 8.69 -16.61 10.49
CA SER A 127 9.72 -17.22 11.31
C SER A 127 10.59 -18.16 10.48
N LEU A 128 11.82 -18.42 10.93
CA LEU A 128 12.79 -19.21 10.18
C LEU A 128 12.34 -20.65 9.93
N ASP A 129 11.52 -21.22 10.80
CA ASP A 129 10.98 -22.56 10.71
C ASP A 129 9.73 -22.66 9.81
N TRP A 130 9.05 -21.55 9.50
CA TRP A 130 7.79 -21.58 8.75
C TRP A 130 7.86 -22.40 7.45
N TYR A 131 8.86 -22.14 6.65
CA TYR A 131 9.01 -22.82 5.36
C TYR A 131 9.57 -24.25 5.46
N LEU A 132 9.97 -24.67 6.68
CA LEU A 132 10.42 -26.02 7.00
C LEU A 132 9.34 -26.87 7.65
N LEU A 133 8.21 -26.28 8.02
CA LEU A 133 7.04 -27.04 8.51
C LEU A 133 6.47 -27.91 7.39
N ASP A 134 5.86 -29.03 7.80
CA ASP A 134 5.10 -29.86 6.87
C ASP A 134 3.96 -29.10 6.20
N ASP A 135 3.70 -29.38 4.93
CA ASP A 135 2.64 -28.74 4.14
C ASP A 135 1.26 -28.87 4.81
N ALA A 136 0.99 -30.01 5.48
CA ALA A 136 -0.27 -30.24 6.18
C ALA A 136 -0.44 -29.28 7.37
N GLU A 137 0.62 -29.02 8.11
CA GLU A 137 0.63 -28.11 9.25
C GLU A 137 0.44 -26.66 8.78
N ARG A 138 1.22 -26.21 7.78
CA ARG A 138 1.06 -24.86 7.22
C ARG A 138 -0.36 -24.64 6.69
N ARG A 139 -0.92 -25.63 5.98
CA ARG A 139 -2.29 -25.58 5.48
C ARG A 139 -3.31 -25.42 6.60
N GLN A 140 -3.15 -26.15 7.70
CA GLN A 140 -4.04 -26.07 8.86
C GLN A 140 -3.98 -24.68 9.50
N LEU A 141 -2.77 -24.14 9.72
CA LEU A 141 -2.56 -22.81 10.30
C LEU A 141 -3.17 -21.70 9.44
N LEU A 142 -2.98 -21.78 8.10
CA LEU A 142 -3.56 -20.82 7.17
C LEU A 142 -5.08 -20.96 7.03
N ALA A 143 -5.60 -22.18 7.12
CA ALA A 143 -7.05 -22.43 7.11
C ALA A 143 -7.74 -21.83 8.36
N GLU A 144 -7.13 -21.97 9.54
CA GLU A 144 -7.60 -21.34 10.78
C GLU A 144 -7.63 -19.81 10.64
N HIS A 145 -6.51 -19.24 10.20
CA HIS A 145 -6.39 -17.79 9.94
C HIS A 145 -7.45 -17.30 8.94
N GLY A 146 -7.59 -17.98 7.81
CA GLY A 146 -8.59 -17.64 6.80
C GLY A 146 -10.04 -17.80 7.28
N LYS A 147 -10.31 -18.76 8.19
CA LYS A 147 -11.64 -18.90 8.79
C LYS A 147 -11.99 -17.68 9.64
N MET A 148 -11.07 -17.21 10.47
CA MET A 148 -11.26 -16.02 11.30
C MET A 148 -11.47 -14.76 10.47
N ALA A 149 -10.79 -14.64 9.33
CA ALA A 149 -10.95 -13.50 8.44
C ALA A 149 -12.34 -13.40 7.78
N ARG A 150 -13.10 -14.52 7.70
CA ARG A 150 -14.45 -14.53 7.09
C ARG A 150 -15.48 -13.67 7.83
N ASP A 151 -15.24 -13.33 9.08
CA ASP A 151 -16.11 -12.46 9.87
C ASP A 151 -15.98 -10.97 9.45
N TYR A 152 -15.07 -10.69 8.50
CA TYR A 152 -14.77 -9.35 7.99
C TYR A 152 -14.87 -9.27 6.45
N PRO A 153 -16.04 -9.59 5.87
CA PRO A 153 -16.20 -9.61 4.41
C PRO A 153 -16.10 -8.22 3.77
N ASP A 154 -16.23 -7.18 4.57
CA ASP A 154 -16.10 -5.77 4.21
C ASP A 154 -14.65 -5.27 4.21
N VAL A 155 -13.69 -6.07 4.69
CA VAL A 155 -12.25 -5.77 4.63
C VAL A 155 -11.61 -6.57 3.50
N ARG A 156 -11.17 -5.87 2.47
CA ARG A 156 -10.48 -6.46 1.32
C ARG A 156 -9.03 -6.70 1.65
N ALA A 157 -8.56 -7.91 1.41
CA ALA A 157 -7.18 -8.30 1.65
C ALA A 157 -6.39 -8.37 0.34
N ASN A 158 -5.23 -7.72 0.33
CA ASN A 158 -4.28 -7.79 -0.77
C ASN A 158 -2.94 -8.28 -0.21
N THR A 159 -2.62 -9.55 -0.46
CA THR A 159 -1.35 -10.15 -0.02
C THR A 159 -0.51 -10.48 -1.26
N VAL A 160 0.70 -9.97 -1.31
CA VAL A 160 1.62 -10.13 -2.43
C VAL A 160 3.04 -10.40 -1.95
N ALA A 161 3.80 -11.16 -2.75
CA ALA A 161 5.17 -11.55 -2.42
C ALA A 161 6.17 -10.45 -2.78
N CYS A 162 7.16 -10.24 -1.92
CA CYS A 162 8.21 -9.25 -2.17
C CYS A 162 9.64 -9.77 -1.89
N PHE A 163 9.80 -11.08 -1.89
CA PHE A 163 11.12 -11.73 -1.76
C PHE A 163 12.12 -11.18 -2.76
N ALA A 164 13.31 -10.85 -2.30
CA ALA A 164 14.41 -10.29 -3.09
C ALA A 164 14.14 -8.91 -3.73
N LEU A 165 12.96 -8.32 -3.55
CA LEU A 165 12.64 -6.98 -4.03
C LEU A 165 12.94 -5.90 -2.98
N ASN A 166 12.96 -6.29 -1.71
CA ASN A 166 13.27 -5.46 -0.55
C ASN A 166 13.60 -6.37 0.66
N ASP A 167 13.63 -5.80 1.87
CA ASP A 167 14.00 -6.52 3.10
C ASP A 167 12.91 -7.45 3.64
N TYR A 168 11.74 -7.50 3.01
CA TYR A 168 10.58 -8.25 3.48
C TYR A 168 10.26 -9.44 2.57
N GLU A 169 9.40 -10.33 3.03
CA GLU A 169 8.91 -11.50 2.28
C GLU A 169 7.55 -11.25 1.66
N TRP A 170 6.67 -10.56 2.39
CA TRP A 170 5.29 -10.35 2.03
C TRP A 170 4.85 -8.92 2.32
N MET A 171 3.97 -8.42 1.45
CA MET A 171 3.27 -7.17 1.65
C MET A 171 1.77 -7.43 1.79
N LEU A 172 1.15 -6.78 2.78
CA LEU A 172 -0.30 -6.77 2.94
C LEU A 172 -0.82 -5.34 2.78
N ALA A 173 -1.96 -5.23 2.13
CA ALA A 173 -2.76 -4.02 2.11
C ALA A 173 -4.22 -4.39 2.39
N PHE A 174 -4.72 -4.03 3.56
CA PHE A 174 -6.13 -4.14 3.90
C PHE A 174 -6.85 -2.85 3.53
N GLU A 175 -7.97 -2.98 2.81
CA GLU A 175 -8.83 -1.86 2.42
C GLU A 175 -10.22 -2.05 3.02
N ALA A 176 -10.81 -0.96 3.51
CA ALA A 176 -12.19 -0.95 4.02
C ALA A 176 -12.84 0.43 3.85
N GLY A 177 -14.17 0.49 3.88
CA GLY A 177 -14.90 1.77 3.97
C GLY A 177 -14.76 2.44 5.33
N GLU A 178 -14.54 1.64 6.39
CA GLU A 178 -14.44 2.11 7.78
C GLU A 178 -13.13 1.66 8.42
N LEU A 179 -12.36 2.59 8.97
CA LEU A 179 -11.03 2.32 9.54
C LEU A 179 -11.09 1.30 10.71
N HIS A 180 -12.11 1.41 11.56
CA HIS A 180 -12.25 0.51 12.72
C HIS A 180 -12.37 -0.96 12.30
N ARG A 181 -12.93 -1.26 11.12
CA ARG A 181 -13.04 -2.64 10.62
C ARG A 181 -11.68 -3.29 10.38
N ILE A 182 -10.71 -2.50 9.88
CA ILE A 182 -9.33 -2.97 9.73
C ILE A 182 -8.71 -3.26 11.11
N VAL A 183 -8.96 -2.38 12.09
CA VAL A 183 -8.48 -2.55 13.47
C VAL A 183 -9.08 -3.81 14.10
N ASP A 184 -10.38 -4.03 13.94
CA ASP A 184 -11.08 -5.20 14.49
C ASP A 184 -10.58 -6.51 13.89
N LEU A 185 -10.43 -6.56 12.55
CA LEU A 185 -9.81 -7.70 11.86
C LEU A 185 -8.42 -7.99 12.41
N MET A 186 -7.55 -6.99 12.47
CA MET A 186 -6.17 -7.14 12.94
C MET A 186 -6.13 -7.64 14.39
N ARG A 187 -6.98 -7.12 15.27
CA ARG A 187 -7.10 -7.59 16.67
C ARG A 187 -7.57 -9.04 16.72
N HIS A 188 -8.58 -9.41 15.97
CA HIS A 188 -9.11 -10.77 15.93
C HIS A 188 -8.03 -11.76 15.46
N LEU A 189 -7.34 -11.45 14.37
CA LEU A 189 -6.28 -12.30 13.81
C LEU A 189 -5.05 -12.45 14.71
N ARG A 190 -4.89 -11.63 15.76
CA ARG A 190 -3.84 -11.84 16.78
C ARG A 190 -4.04 -13.16 17.55
N GLY A 191 -5.25 -13.72 17.58
CA GLY A 191 -5.54 -15.02 18.16
C GLY A 191 -5.23 -16.23 17.27
N ALA A 192 -4.90 -16.03 16.00
CA ALA A 192 -4.58 -17.11 15.06
C ALA A 192 -3.19 -17.72 15.36
N ARG A 193 -3.09 -19.05 15.40
CA ARG A 193 -1.81 -19.75 15.65
C ARG A 193 -0.73 -19.47 14.59
N ALA A 194 -1.12 -19.15 13.34
CA ALA A 194 -0.20 -18.74 12.29
C ALA A 194 0.67 -17.55 12.70
N ARG A 195 0.22 -16.75 13.70
CA ARG A 195 0.99 -15.63 14.24
C ARG A 195 2.27 -16.04 14.95
N LEU A 196 2.34 -17.24 15.53
CA LEU A 196 3.57 -17.77 16.14
C LEU A 196 4.73 -17.83 15.12
N HIS A 197 4.40 -17.88 13.83
CA HIS A 197 5.33 -17.93 12.73
C HIS A 197 5.45 -16.58 11.98
N THR A 198 5.28 -15.47 12.71
CA THR A 198 5.53 -14.13 12.18
C THR A 198 6.63 -13.48 13.00
N ARG A 199 7.75 -13.14 12.33
CA ARG A 199 8.92 -12.53 12.94
C ARG A 199 8.86 -11.01 12.93
N GLU A 200 8.33 -10.43 11.86
CA GLU A 200 8.29 -8.99 11.65
C GLU A 200 7.00 -8.58 10.96
N GLU A 201 6.44 -7.44 11.36
CA GLU A 201 5.20 -6.86 10.82
C GLU A 201 5.25 -5.33 10.76
N THR A 202 6.41 -4.71 10.75
CA THR A 202 6.55 -3.25 10.74
C THR A 202 7.36 -2.77 9.54
N PRO A 203 7.17 -1.52 9.09
CA PRO A 203 6.26 -0.48 9.59
C PRO A 203 4.80 -0.63 9.11
N PHE A 204 3.86 0.05 9.78
CA PHE A 204 2.47 0.19 9.34
C PHE A 204 2.27 1.58 8.74
N TYR A 205 1.67 1.64 7.55
CA TYR A 205 1.21 2.88 6.93
C TYR A 205 -0.29 2.77 6.68
N THR A 206 -1.04 3.54 7.46
CA THR A 206 -2.49 3.61 7.35
C THR A 206 -2.87 4.99 6.85
N GLY A 207 -3.79 5.06 5.88
CA GLY A 207 -4.20 6.33 5.31
C GLY A 207 -5.62 6.31 4.78
N ARG A 208 -6.22 7.50 4.73
CA ARG A 208 -7.50 7.74 4.08
C ARG A 208 -7.28 8.10 2.62
N ARG A 209 -7.99 7.44 1.71
CA ARG A 209 -7.96 7.75 0.28
C ARG A 209 -8.54 9.13 0.02
N LYS A 210 -7.80 9.94 -0.71
CA LYS A 210 -8.19 11.30 -1.13
C LYS A 210 -7.83 11.57 -2.58
N PRO A 211 -8.57 12.42 -3.30
CA PRO A 211 -8.07 13.05 -4.52
C PRO A 211 -6.77 13.81 -4.24
N VAL A 212 -5.87 13.87 -5.23
CA VAL A 212 -4.57 14.55 -5.06
C VAL A 212 -4.76 16.03 -4.69
N SER A 213 -5.80 16.69 -5.24
CA SER A 213 -6.13 18.08 -4.93
C SER A 213 -6.50 18.30 -3.46
N GLU A 214 -7.31 17.40 -2.89
CA GLU A 214 -7.68 17.47 -1.46
C GLU A 214 -6.50 17.14 -0.55
N LEU A 215 -5.67 16.17 -0.96
CA LEU A 215 -4.45 15.85 -0.23
C LEU A 215 -3.54 17.08 -0.18
N LEU A 216 -3.20 17.68 -1.32
CA LEU A 216 -2.31 18.86 -1.39
C LEU A 216 -2.85 20.05 -0.60
N ALA A 217 -4.15 20.26 -0.59
CA ALA A 217 -4.76 21.31 0.21
C ALA A 217 -4.59 21.09 1.73
N ALA A 218 -4.47 19.84 2.17
CA ALA A 218 -4.33 19.46 3.58
C ALA A 218 -2.87 19.34 4.05
N LEU A 219 -1.89 19.29 3.15
CA LEU A 219 -0.46 19.20 3.51
C LEU A 219 0.00 20.48 4.24
N PRO A 220 0.91 20.35 5.23
CA PRO A 220 1.43 21.49 5.99
C PRO A 220 2.23 22.47 5.13
#